data_1f6d2749a60157e30cacd90f8dc6c4f8
#
_entry.id   1f6d2749a60157e30cacd90f8dc6c4f8
#
_cell.length_a   1.000
_cell.length_b   1.000
_cell.length_c   1.000
_cell.angle_alpha   90.00
_cell.angle_beta   90.00
_cell.angle_gamma   90.00
#
_symmetry.space_group_name_H-M   'P 1'
#
loop_
_entity.id
_entity.type
_entity.pdbx_description
1 polymer ?
#
loop_
_entity_poly.entity_id
_entity_poly.type
_entity_poly.pdbx_seq_one_letter_code
_entity_poly.pdbx_strand_id
1 'polypeptide(L)'
;MKAFKYIVPAFAVVSLMSCKKFLEVQPVDSVSDGQTIVDKTSAETATRGLYRALSADGYYGLSFQSIGYLSGDNVQWTGSQSIVQQFISHNVRADNATIASVWSSIYATINRANHIIAKVPAVTDPLLTETLKNQLTGEAYFVRALAYFDLARTWGGVQLALTPTNSATDKNGIERSSLAETYAQVLNDLIAAEPLLPETTNRYRATKKTVWALRARYHLYQGEWALAETYASKLIGDATAFQLVKPYSAFFANNAVATAESIFELSYSSTYTNGHRNQWQPPANNGTRQWAPNDVFVGLVNDATIGGNRSTLVAKTTQGLWYGNLYYRSPATDPAYVLRIAEQYLIRAEARAQLTKLTDALTDLNAVRSRAGLTASTASTQGDILLAIENERRIEFAFEPHRWFDLVRTNRAAGVLGVTDKNKYVLPVPAGEVLIDRSLEQNFGY
;
A
#
# COMPACT_ATOMS: atom_id res chain seq x y z
N MET A 1 -52.27 53.99 -35.62
CA MET A 1 -52.18 52.51 -35.41
C MET A 1 -51.33 51.75 -36.42
N LYS A 2 -50.41 52.37 -37.16
CA LYS A 2 -49.57 51.71 -38.12
C LYS A 2 -48.07 51.55 -37.67
N ALA A 3 -47.65 52.18 -36.55
CA ALA A 3 -46.27 52.12 -36.07
C ALA A 3 -45.99 50.93 -35.11
N PHE A 4 -47.03 50.26 -34.59
CA PHE A 4 -46.85 49.17 -33.59
C PHE A 4 -46.58 47.80 -34.20
N LYS A 5 -46.73 47.62 -35.51
CA LYS A 5 -46.53 46.31 -36.19
C LYS A 5 -45.09 45.98 -36.54
N TYR A 6 -44.15 46.93 -36.40
CA TYR A 6 -42.72 46.70 -36.79
C TYR A 6 -41.78 46.65 -35.59
N ILE A 7 -42.27 46.91 -34.35
CA ILE A 7 -41.46 46.87 -33.13
C ILE A 7 -41.31 45.46 -32.58
N VAL A 8 -42.32 44.58 -32.76
CA VAL A 8 -42.33 43.21 -32.23
C VAL A 8 -41.29 42.28 -32.94
N PRO A 9 -41.08 42.31 -34.29
CA PRO A 9 -40.08 41.46 -34.91
C PRO A 9 -38.64 41.93 -34.70
N ALA A 10 -38.39 43.21 -34.35
CA ALA A 10 -37.00 43.70 -34.09
C ALA A 10 -36.53 43.26 -32.68
N PHE A 11 -37.41 43.07 -31.73
CA PHE A 11 -37.04 42.58 -30.37
C PHE A 11 -36.75 41.06 -30.34
N ALA A 12 -37.37 40.29 -31.27
CA ALA A 12 -37.16 38.86 -31.40
C ALA A 12 -35.80 38.48 -32.01
N VAL A 13 -35.14 39.38 -32.77
CA VAL A 13 -33.84 39.15 -33.42
C VAL A 13 -32.67 39.48 -32.47
N VAL A 14 -32.85 40.35 -31.48
CA VAL A 14 -31.80 40.72 -30.51
C VAL A 14 -31.62 39.63 -29.45
N SER A 15 -32.62 38.78 -29.20
CA SER A 15 -32.57 37.69 -28.20
C SER A 15 -31.80 36.48 -28.67
N LEU A 16 -31.27 36.39 -29.88
CA LEU A 16 -30.50 35.28 -30.42
C LEU A 16 -28.97 35.51 -30.38
N MET A 17 -28.51 36.65 -29.94
CA MET A 17 -27.08 36.88 -29.61
C MET A 17 -26.81 36.57 -28.14
N SER A 18 -27.11 35.35 -27.70
CA SER A 18 -26.67 34.84 -26.44
C SER A 18 -25.18 34.57 -26.53
N CYS A 19 -24.35 35.37 -25.87
CA CYS A 19 -22.91 35.15 -25.72
C CYS A 19 -22.65 33.77 -25.10
N LYS A 20 -22.23 32.81 -25.88
CA LYS A 20 -21.79 31.46 -25.38
C LYS A 20 -20.72 31.57 -24.28
N LYS A 21 -19.96 32.65 -24.22
CA LYS A 21 -18.93 32.91 -23.19
C LYS A 21 -19.47 33.18 -21.79
N PHE A 22 -20.76 33.52 -21.62
CA PHE A 22 -21.33 33.79 -20.28
C PHE A 22 -21.73 32.51 -19.54
N LEU A 23 -21.80 31.37 -20.22
CA LEU A 23 -22.11 30.06 -19.64
C LEU A 23 -20.87 29.22 -19.34
N GLU A 24 -19.67 29.67 -19.76
CA GLU A 24 -18.41 29.05 -19.40
C GLU A 24 -17.87 29.70 -18.10
N VAL A 25 -18.58 29.53 -17.00
CA VAL A 25 -18.10 29.90 -15.68
C VAL A 25 -17.00 28.88 -15.32
N GLN A 26 -15.74 29.28 -15.45
CA GLN A 26 -14.64 28.54 -14.86
C GLN A 26 -14.88 28.51 -13.34
N PRO A 27 -14.85 27.34 -12.69
CA PRO A 27 -14.98 27.28 -11.23
C PRO A 27 -13.89 28.13 -10.60
N VAL A 28 -14.27 29.09 -9.76
CA VAL A 28 -13.32 30.00 -9.10
C VAL A 28 -12.42 29.27 -8.11
N ASP A 29 -12.91 28.13 -7.59
CA ASP A 29 -12.24 27.31 -6.57
C ASP A 29 -11.66 25.99 -7.11
N SER A 30 -11.66 25.75 -8.42
CA SER A 30 -11.04 24.56 -9.01
C SER A 30 -10.30 24.91 -10.32
N VAL A 31 -9.10 24.38 -10.47
CA VAL A 31 -8.31 24.51 -11.69
C VAL A 31 -8.86 23.51 -12.72
N SER A 32 -9.14 23.95 -13.96
CA SER A 32 -9.56 23.04 -15.02
C SER A 32 -8.50 21.97 -15.27
N ASP A 33 -8.89 20.76 -15.65
CA ASP A 33 -8.00 19.63 -15.84
C ASP A 33 -6.83 19.95 -16.81
N GLY A 34 -7.08 20.72 -17.86
CA GLY A 34 -6.06 21.17 -18.80
C GLY A 34 -4.99 22.11 -18.22
N GLN A 35 -5.25 22.71 -17.04
CA GLN A 35 -4.34 23.66 -16.38
C GLN A 35 -3.64 23.09 -15.15
N THR A 36 -3.83 21.82 -14.86
CA THR A 36 -3.32 21.21 -13.61
C THR A 36 -1.83 20.90 -13.64
N ILE A 37 -1.30 20.45 -14.80
CA ILE A 37 0.12 20.09 -14.98
C ILE A 37 0.60 20.74 -16.29
N VAL A 38 1.21 21.93 -16.16
CA VAL A 38 1.59 22.77 -17.32
C VAL A 38 3.05 23.23 -17.27
N ASP A 39 3.70 23.12 -16.12
CA ASP A 39 5.08 23.52 -15.88
C ASP A 39 5.77 22.63 -14.85
N LYS A 40 7.05 22.90 -14.58
CA LYS A 40 7.85 22.17 -13.57
C LYS A 40 7.20 22.18 -12.19
N THR A 41 6.74 23.35 -11.75
CA THR A 41 6.19 23.51 -10.39
C THR A 41 4.92 22.72 -10.19
N SER A 42 4.02 22.75 -11.15
CA SER A 42 2.77 21.98 -11.15
C SER A 42 3.01 20.48 -11.29
N ALA A 43 3.99 20.04 -12.10
CA ALA A 43 4.37 18.63 -12.25
C ALA A 43 4.94 18.06 -10.93
N GLU A 44 5.86 18.79 -10.28
CA GLU A 44 6.39 18.40 -8.96
C GLU A 44 5.30 18.41 -7.88
N THR A 45 4.38 19.37 -7.93
CA THR A 45 3.27 19.48 -6.96
C THR A 45 2.28 18.32 -7.14
N ALA A 46 1.94 17.96 -8.38
CA ALA A 46 1.09 16.81 -8.67
C ALA A 46 1.75 15.51 -8.14
N THR A 47 3.07 15.37 -8.32
CA THR A 47 3.81 14.20 -7.82
C THR A 47 3.85 14.17 -6.29
N ARG A 48 4.05 15.31 -5.60
CA ARG A 48 3.87 15.37 -4.13
C ARG A 48 2.45 14.97 -3.71
N GLY A 49 1.43 15.44 -4.47
CA GLY A 49 0.04 15.06 -4.29
C GLY A 49 -0.22 13.56 -4.44
N LEU A 50 0.53 12.89 -5.32
CA LEU A 50 0.46 11.43 -5.50
C LEU A 50 0.94 10.68 -4.24
N TYR A 51 2.12 11.04 -3.69
CA TYR A 51 2.60 10.44 -2.44
C TYR A 51 1.71 10.77 -1.24
N ARG A 52 1.10 11.96 -1.27
CA ARG A 52 0.10 12.34 -0.26
C ARG A 52 -1.13 11.44 -0.30
N ALA A 53 -1.62 11.06 -1.50
CA ALA A 53 -2.73 10.13 -1.64
C ALA A 53 -2.35 8.73 -1.15
N LEU A 54 -1.13 8.26 -1.48
CA LEU A 54 -0.60 6.99 -1.01
C LEU A 54 -0.50 6.92 0.53
N SER A 55 -0.19 8.04 1.19
CA SER A 55 -0.06 8.15 2.64
C SER A 55 -1.37 8.50 3.38
N ALA A 56 -2.51 8.59 2.68
CA ALA A 56 -3.81 8.90 3.29
C ALA A 56 -4.29 7.78 4.24
N ASP A 57 -5.14 8.13 5.21
CA ASP A 57 -5.68 7.18 6.20
C ASP A 57 -6.48 6.02 5.57
N GLY A 58 -7.14 6.26 4.45
CA GLY A 58 -7.79 5.17 3.70
C GLY A 58 -6.81 4.18 3.06
N TYR A 59 -5.53 4.55 2.92
CA TYR A 59 -4.53 3.68 2.32
C TYR A 59 -3.43 3.30 3.34
N TYR A 60 -2.15 3.69 3.12
CA TYR A 60 -1.05 3.32 4.02
C TYR A 60 -1.05 4.08 5.35
N GLY A 61 -1.79 5.18 5.48
CA GLY A 61 -1.91 5.92 6.73
C GLY A 61 -2.62 5.15 7.84
N LEU A 62 -3.51 4.21 7.49
CA LEU A 62 -4.24 3.40 8.47
C LEU A 62 -4.92 2.17 7.86
N SER A 63 -5.99 2.38 7.06
CA SER A 63 -7.04 1.37 6.82
C SER A 63 -6.54 0.18 6.01
N PHE A 64 -5.80 0.39 4.92
CA PHE A 64 -5.26 -0.70 4.11
C PHE A 64 -4.28 -1.57 4.91
N GLN A 65 -3.36 -0.96 5.66
CA GLN A 65 -2.42 -1.72 6.49
C GLN A 65 -3.15 -2.57 7.52
N SER A 66 -4.24 -2.01 8.10
CA SER A 66 -5.01 -2.71 9.13
C SER A 66 -5.63 -4.02 8.62
N ILE A 67 -6.05 -4.09 7.36
CA ILE A 67 -6.56 -5.33 6.75
C ILE A 67 -5.51 -6.45 6.87
N GLY A 68 -4.25 -6.15 6.56
CA GLY A 68 -3.17 -7.14 6.53
C GLY A 68 -2.81 -7.76 7.89
N TYR A 69 -2.99 -7.04 9.01
CA TYR A 69 -2.69 -7.57 10.33
C TYR A 69 -3.94 -7.90 11.16
N LEU A 70 -5.07 -7.20 11.00
CA LEU A 70 -6.32 -7.55 11.69
C LEU A 70 -6.89 -8.89 11.20
N SER A 71 -6.75 -9.21 9.92
CA SER A 71 -7.14 -10.50 9.37
C SER A 71 -6.10 -11.61 9.63
N GLY A 72 -5.03 -11.31 10.37
CA GLY A 72 -4.02 -12.30 10.80
C GLY A 72 -4.33 -12.87 12.17
N ASP A 73 -3.30 -13.56 12.74
CA ASP A 73 -3.37 -14.27 14.02
C ASP A 73 -2.54 -13.61 15.13
N ASN A 74 -2.17 -12.32 14.99
CA ASN A 74 -1.36 -11.59 15.97
C ASN A 74 -2.15 -10.55 16.76
N VAL A 75 -3.30 -10.10 16.24
CA VAL A 75 -4.03 -8.94 16.75
C VAL A 75 -5.43 -9.32 17.19
N GLN A 76 -5.88 -8.69 18.26
CA GLN A 76 -7.26 -8.75 18.73
C GLN A 76 -7.91 -7.37 18.67
N TRP A 77 -9.23 -7.36 18.50
CA TRP A 77 -10.06 -6.18 18.59
C TRP A 77 -10.49 -5.97 20.06
N THR A 78 -10.25 -4.79 20.61
CA THR A 78 -10.63 -4.44 22.00
C THR A 78 -11.64 -3.30 22.05
N GLY A 79 -12.12 -2.86 20.88
CA GLY A 79 -13.12 -1.82 20.75
C GLY A 79 -14.56 -2.35 20.69
N SER A 80 -15.50 -1.48 20.26
CA SER A 80 -16.93 -1.80 20.17
C SER A 80 -17.48 -1.77 18.73
N GLN A 81 -16.69 -1.38 17.73
CA GLN A 81 -17.17 -1.22 16.35
C GLN A 81 -17.22 -2.55 15.61
N SER A 82 -18.41 -3.01 15.24
CA SER A 82 -18.63 -4.28 14.54
C SER A 82 -17.90 -4.38 13.19
N ILE A 83 -17.66 -3.26 12.49
CA ILE A 83 -16.99 -3.23 11.18
C ILE A 83 -15.54 -3.73 11.27
N VAL A 84 -14.83 -3.50 12.39
CA VAL A 84 -13.47 -4.01 12.61
C VAL A 84 -13.49 -5.48 13.00
N GLN A 85 -14.48 -5.91 13.80
CA GLN A 85 -14.64 -7.32 14.15
C GLN A 85 -14.84 -8.22 12.93
N GLN A 86 -15.38 -7.70 11.83
CA GLN A 86 -15.55 -8.43 10.58
C GLN A 86 -14.22 -8.92 9.98
N PHE A 87 -13.13 -8.17 10.13
CA PHE A 87 -11.79 -8.60 9.67
C PHE A 87 -11.24 -9.72 10.57
N ILE A 88 -11.37 -9.57 11.89
CA ILE A 88 -10.92 -10.58 12.86
C ILE A 88 -11.68 -11.91 12.67
N SER A 89 -12.99 -11.84 12.39
CA SER A 89 -13.85 -13.03 12.20
C SER A 89 -13.87 -13.55 10.76
N HIS A 90 -13.15 -12.90 9.83
CA HIS A 90 -13.14 -13.21 8.39
C HIS A 90 -14.53 -13.25 7.76
N ASN A 91 -15.43 -12.39 8.25
CA ASN A 91 -16.79 -12.24 7.73
C ASN A 91 -17.06 -10.79 7.32
N VAL A 92 -16.21 -10.28 6.43
CA VAL A 92 -16.31 -8.91 5.91
C VAL A 92 -17.50 -8.81 4.96
N ARG A 93 -18.36 -7.84 5.19
CA ARG A 93 -19.55 -7.57 4.36
C ARG A 93 -19.25 -6.53 3.30
N ALA A 94 -19.97 -6.57 2.19
CA ALA A 94 -19.80 -5.61 1.09
C ALA A 94 -20.16 -4.16 1.47
N ASP A 95 -20.97 -3.95 2.51
CA ASP A 95 -21.33 -2.64 3.07
C ASP A 95 -20.35 -2.12 4.14
N ASN A 96 -19.22 -2.82 4.38
CA ASN A 96 -18.23 -2.39 5.34
C ASN A 96 -17.55 -1.08 4.90
N ALA A 97 -17.68 -0.03 5.70
CA ALA A 97 -17.16 1.30 5.36
C ALA A 97 -15.61 1.33 5.21
N THR A 98 -14.88 0.45 5.91
CA THR A 98 -13.42 0.38 5.80
C THR A 98 -13.00 -0.07 4.41
N ILE A 99 -13.62 -1.12 3.85
CA ILE A 99 -13.26 -1.58 2.50
C ILE A 99 -13.63 -0.55 1.43
N ALA A 100 -14.74 0.17 1.59
CA ALA A 100 -15.11 1.26 0.69
C ALA A 100 -14.09 2.42 0.73
N SER A 101 -13.64 2.81 1.92
CA SER A 101 -12.60 3.83 2.11
C SER A 101 -11.27 3.41 1.48
N VAL A 102 -10.84 2.17 1.66
CA VAL A 102 -9.60 1.65 1.08
C VAL A 102 -9.68 1.61 -0.45
N TRP A 103 -10.75 1.06 -1.00
CA TRP A 103 -11.00 1.01 -2.45
C TRP A 103 -10.93 2.39 -3.08
N SER A 104 -11.71 3.33 -2.55
CA SER A 104 -11.75 4.71 -3.04
C SER A 104 -10.39 5.40 -2.96
N SER A 105 -9.65 5.22 -1.86
CA SER A 105 -8.32 5.81 -1.67
C SER A 105 -7.29 5.25 -2.63
N ILE A 106 -7.33 3.95 -2.92
CA ILE A 106 -6.43 3.32 -3.88
C ILE A 106 -6.73 3.83 -5.29
N TYR A 107 -8.01 3.87 -5.71
CA TYR A 107 -8.38 4.39 -7.03
C TYR A 107 -8.11 5.89 -7.18
N ALA A 108 -8.26 6.69 -6.11
CA ALA A 108 -7.84 8.09 -6.13
C ALA A 108 -6.32 8.23 -6.33
N THR A 109 -5.53 7.33 -5.76
CA THR A 109 -4.07 7.28 -5.98
C THR A 109 -3.74 6.89 -7.41
N ILE A 110 -4.42 5.87 -7.97
CA ILE A 110 -4.29 5.47 -9.38
C ILE A 110 -4.62 6.63 -10.32
N ASN A 111 -5.72 7.34 -10.07
CA ASN A 111 -6.11 8.48 -10.91
C ASN A 111 -5.06 9.59 -10.90
N ARG A 112 -4.48 9.93 -9.75
CA ARG A 112 -3.37 10.90 -9.66
C ARG A 112 -2.15 10.43 -10.45
N ALA A 113 -1.80 9.13 -10.38
CA ALA A 113 -0.73 8.57 -11.20
C ALA A 113 -1.03 8.68 -12.69
N ASN A 114 -2.27 8.38 -13.12
CA ASN A 114 -2.69 8.50 -14.52
C ASN A 114 -2.53 9.92 -15.06
N HIS A 115 -2.91 10.94 -14.29
CA HIS A 115 -2.72 12.34 -14.69
C HIS A 115 -1.23 12.69 -14.90
N ILE A 116 -0.34 12.22 -14.02
CA ILE A 116 1.10 12.45 -14.15
C ILE A 116 1.64 11.73 -15.39
N ILE A 117 1.31 10.45 -15.57
CA ILE A 117 1.75 9.62 -16.71
C ILE A 117 1.31 10.24 -18.04
N ALA A 118 0.06 10.74 -18.11
CA ALA A 118 -0.49 11.31 -19.33
C ALA A 118 0.05 12.71 -19.65
N LYS A 119 0.28 13.55 -18.64
CA LYS A 119 0.51 14.99 -18.86
C LYS A 119 1.98 15.40 -18.74
N VAL A 120 2.74 14.88 -17.78
CA VAL A 120 4.12 15.31 -17.54
C VAL A 120 5.02 15.19 -18.77
N PRO A 121 4.97 14.11 -19.57
CA PRO A 121 5.79 14.00 -20.79
C PRO A 121 5.52 15.11 -21.82
N ALA A 122 4.29 15.63 -21.90
CA ALA A 122 3.87 16.64 -22.84
C ALA A 122 4.13 18.09 -22.41
N VAL A 123 4.58 18.34 -21.18
CA VAL A 123 4.90 19.69 -20.69
C VAL A 123 6.08 20.27 -21.47
N THR A 124 5.93 21.50 -21.95
CA THR A 124 6.94 22.18 -22.78
C THR A 124 7.80 23.16 -22.00
N ASP A 125 7.65 23.28 -20.67
CA ASP A 125 8.45 24.16 -19.82
C ASP A 125 9.95 23.77 -19.88
N PRO A 126 10.86 24.66 -20.33
CA PRO A 126 12.29 24.37 -20.41
C PRO A 126 12.93 24.04 -19.03
N LEU A 127 12.33 24.48 -17.92
CA LEU A 127 12.79 24.16 -16.57
C LEU A 127 12.45 22.72 -16.16
N LEU A 128 11.49 22.07 -16.81
CA LEU A 128 11.17 20.66 -16.63
C LEU A 128 12.01 19.82 -17.60
N THR A 129 13.25 19.51 -17.20
CA THR A 129 14.19 18.74 -18.03
C THR A 129 13.66 17.33 -18.31
N GLU A 130 14.11 16.70 -19.40
CA GLU A 130 13.73 15.32 -19.75
C GLU A 130 14.07 14.32 -18.63
N THR A 131 15.20 14.50 -17.95
CA THR A 131 15.56 13.68 -16.78
C THR A 131 14.51 13.80 -15.65
N LEU A 132 14.04 15.01 -15.38
CA LEU A 132 13.01 15.22 -14.35
C LEU A 132 11.64 14.71 -14.81
N LYS A 133 11.25 14.91 -16.08
CA LYS A 133 10.02 14.32 -16.64
C LYS A 133 10.03 12.80 -16.49
N ASN A 134 11.13 12.15 -16.89
CA ASN A 134 11.30 10.72 -16.77
C ASN A 134 11.17 10.27 -15.31
N GLN A 135 11.85 10.95 -14.38
CA GLN A 135 11.76 10.62 -12.97
C GLN A 135 10.32 10.73 -12.45
N LEU A 136 9.61 11.86 -12.67
CA LEU A 136 8.23 12.05 -12.18
C LEU A 136 7.26 11.03 -12.79
N THR A 137 7.43 10.73 -14.08
CA THR A 137 6.62 9.71 -14.79
C THR A 137 6.91 8.31 -14.24
N GLY A 138 8.18 7.97 -14.04
CA GLY A 138 8.60 6.68 -13.46
C GLY A 138 8.08 6.49 -12.04
N GLU A 139 8.07 7.55 -11.22
CA GLU A 139 7.47 7.52 -9.88
C GLU A 139 5.96 7.26 -9.94
N ALA A 140 5.25 7.86 -10.90
CA ALA A 140 3.82 7.62 -11.08
C ALA A 140 3.52 6.17 -11.52
N TYR A 141 4.33 5.60 -12.43
CA TYR A 141 4.22 4.17 -12.80
C TYR A 141 4.47 3.26 -11.58
N PHE A 142 5.51 3.53 -10.79
CA PHE A 142 5.77 2.74 -9.58
C PHE A 142 4.60 2.78 -8.58
N VAL A 143 4.05 3.96 -8.30
CA VAL A 143 2.93 4.10 -7.37
C VAL A 143 1.67 3.42 -7.91
N ARG A 144 1.41 3.51 -9.24
CA ARG A 144 0.28 2.81 -9.86
C ARG A 144 0.45 1.29 -9.80
N ALA A 145 1.65 0.79 -10.03
CA ALA A 145 1.99 -0.62 -9.87
C ALA A 145 1.73 -1.11 -8.43
N LEU A 146 2.18 -0.36 -7.42
CA LEU A 146 1.94 -0.68 -6.01
C LEU A 146 0.43 -0.69 -5.70
N ALA A 147 -0.31 0.29 -6.22
CA ALA A 147 -1.74 0.42 -6.02
C ALA A 147 -2.52 -0.77 -6.62
N TYR A 148 -2.22 -1.16 -7.85
CA TYR A 148 -2.82 -2.36 -8.46
C TYR A 148 -2.38 -3.66 -7.81
N PHE A 149 -1.14 -3.76 -7.33
CA PHE A 149 -0.69 -4.91 -6.55
C PHE A 149 -1.49 -5.06 -5.26
N ASP A 150 -1.74 -3.96 -4.56
CA ASP A 150 -2.54 -3.96 -3.33
C ASP A 150 -4.02 -4.29 -3.59
N LEU A 151 -4.60 -3.78 -4.70
CA LEU A 151 -5.93 -4.18 -5.13
C LEU A 151 -6.00 -5.67 -5.46
N ALA A 152 -5.04 -6.19 -6.24
CA ALA A 152 -4.99 -7.58 -6.67
C ALA A 152 -4.95 -8.56 -5.49
N ARG A 153 -4.06 -8.31 -4.51
CA ARG A 153 -3.95 -9.19 -3.33
C ARG A 153 -5.10 -9.06 -2.35
N THR A 154 -5.92 -7.99 -2.45
CA THR A 154 -7.03 -7.73 -1.53
C THR A 154 -8.38 -8.15 -2.12
N TRP A 155 -8.65 -7.86 -3.40
CA TRP A 155 -9.94 -8.10 -4.06
C TRP A 155 -9.86 -9.09 -5.22
N GLY A 156 -8.68 -9.56 -5.60
CA GLY A 156 -8.51 -10.35 -6.81
C GLY A 156 -8.45 -9.46 -8.05
N GLY A 157 -9.13 -9.85 -9.13
CA GLY A 157 -9.23 -9.02 -10.32
C GLY A 157 -10.04 -7.75 -10.08
N VAL A 158 -9.68 -6.63 -10.73
CA VAL A 158 -10.32 -5.32 -10.56
C VAL A 158 -10.41 -4.57 -11.89
N GLN A 159 -11.14 -3.46 -11.92
CA GLN A 159 -11.17 -2.57 -13.08
C GLN A 159 -9.80 -1.92 -13.32
N LEU A 160 -9.28 -1.98 -14.54
CA LEU A 160 -8.02 -1.34 -14.93
C LEU A 160 -8.28 0.06 -15.52
N ALA A 161 -8.40 1.06 -14.66
CA ALA A 161 -8.51 2.46 -15.06
C ALA A 161 -7.10 3.02 -15.35
N LEU A 162 -6.66 3.01 -16.62
CA LEU A 162 -5.29 3.36 -17.02
C LEU A 162 -5.14 4.76 -17.57
N THR A 163 -6.25 5.49 -17.73
CA THR A 163 -6.29 6.88 -18.19
C THR A 163 -6.84 7.80 -17.11
N PRO A 164 -6.55 9.12 -17.17
CA PRO A 164 -7.14 10.07 -16.26
C PRO A 164 -8.67 9.99 -16.22
N THR A 165 -9.24 10.04 -15.03
CA THR A 165 -10.69 10.13 -14.81
C THR A 165 -11.03 11.59 -14.52
N ASN A 166 -11.79 12.22 -15.41
CA ASN A 166 -12.15 13.64 -15.36
C ASN A 166 -13.60 13.86 -14.91
N SER A 167 -14.41 12.82 -14.97
CA SER A 167 -15.81 12.83 -14.51
C SER A 167 -16.17 11.59 -13.70
N ALA A 168 -17.27 11.64 -12.97
CA ALA A 168 -17.76 10.52 -12.17
C ALA A 168 -18.16 9.30 -13.03
N THR A 169 -18.41 9.49 -14.32
CA THR A 169 -18.88 8.45 -15.25
C THR A 169 -17.80 7.86 -16.13
N ASP A 170 -16.58 8.41 -16.13
CA ASP A 170 -15.49 7.97 -17.04
C ASP A 170 -15.07 6.51 -16.83
N LYS A 171 -15.32 5.94 -15.65
CA LYS A 171 -15.05 4.53 -15.34
C LYS A 171 -16.24 3.60 -15.59
N ASN A 172 -17.43 4.14 -15.83
CA ASN A 172 -18.61 3.32 -16.02
C ASN A 172 -18.46 2.44 -17.28
N GLY A 173 -18.75 1.16 -17.14
CA GLY A 173 -18.63 0.18 -18.19
C GLY A 173 -17.21 -0.37 -18.39
N ILE A 174 -16.22 0.01 -17.57
CA ILE A 174 -14.95 -0.72 -17.52
C ILE A 174 -15.22 -2.04 -16.78
N GLU A 175 -15.20 -3.14 -17.53
CA GLU A 175 -15.38 -4.46 -16.96
C GLU A 175 -14.27 -4.80 -15.97
N ARG A 176 -14.57 -5.69 -15.06
CA ARG A 176 -13.60 -6.21 -14.11
C ARG A 176 -12.61 -7.14 -14.81
N SER A 177 -11.34 -6.80 -14.78
CA SER A 177 -10.25 -7.66 -15.27
C SER A 177 -10.03 -8.85 -14.34
N SER A 178 -9.50 -9.93 -14.89
CA SER A 178 -9.08 -11.09 -14.09
C SER A 178 -7.92 -10.74 -13.16
N LEU A 179 -7.66 -11.60 -12.16
CA LEU A 179 -6.49 -11.47 -11.28
C LEU A 179 -5.18 -11.50 -12.08
N ALA A 180 -5.10 -12.38 -13.10
CA ALA A 180 -3.90 -12.50 -13.94
C ALA A 180 -3.64 -11.22 -14.74
N GLU A 181 -4.67 -10.62 -15.34
CA GLU A 181 -4.57 -9.34 -16.06
C GLU A 181 -4.21 -8.19 -15.13
N THR A 182 -4.76 -8.19 -13.90
CA THR A 182 -4.41 -7.17 -12.89
C THR A 182 -2.93 -7.28 -12.51
N TYR A 183 -2.40 -8.49 -12.27
CA TYR A 183 -0.97 -8.68 -12.03
C TYR A 183 -0.10 -8.39 -13.25
N ALA A 184 -0.57 -8.70 -14.46
CA ALA A 184 0.15 -8.33 -15.68
C ALA A 184 0.30 -6.79 -15.81
N GLN A 185 -0.75 -6.02 -15.44
CA GLN A 185 -0.66 -4.56 -15.42
C GLN A 185 0.34 -4.05 -14.35
N VAL A 186 0.40 -4.68 -13.18
CA VAL A 186 1.43 -4.37 -12.17
C VAL A 186 2.83 -4.51 -12.76
N LEU A 187 3.09 -5.65 -13.43
CA LEU A 187 4.40 -5.90 -14.02
C LEU A 187 4.71 -4.92 -15.16
N ASN A 188 3.73 -4.60 -16.01
CA ASN A 188 3.87 -3.62 -17.08
C ASN A 188 4.28 -2.25 -16.54
N ASP A 189 3.64 -1.79 -15.47
CA ASP A 189 3.98 -0.52 -14.82
C ASP A 189 5.37 -0.55 -14.18
N LEU A 190 5.78 -1.66 -13.55
CA LEU A 190 7.13 -1.80 -12.99
C LEU A 190 8.22 -1.83 -14.07
N ILE A 191 7.95 -2.48 -15.22
CA ILE A 191 8.84 -2.48 -16.38
C ILE A 191 8.96 -1.07 -16.97
N ALA A 192 7.86 -0.32 -17.04
CA ALA A 192 7.86 1.06 -17.54
C ALA A 192 8.59 2.02 -16.56
N ALA A 193 8.44 1.81 -15.26
CA ALA A 193 9.06 2.66 -14.23
C ALA A 193 10.59 2.51 -14.17
N GLU A 194 11.12 1.27 -14.28
CA GLU A 194 12.52 0.96 -14.00
C GLU A 194 13.52 1.80 -14.83
N PRO A 195 13.41 1.94 -16.17
CA PRO A 195 14.35 2.73 -16.97
C PRO A 195 14.23 4.25 -16.73
N LEU A 196 13.09 4.75 -16.27
CA LEU A 196 12.83 6.16 -16.04
C LEU A 196 13.39 6.68 -14.73
N LEU A 197 13.62 5.80 -13.76
CA LEU A 197 14.00 6.15 -12.40
C LEU A 197 15.51 6.14 -12.18
N PRO A 198 16.03 7.03 -11.30
CA PRO A 198 17.45 6.99 -10.92
C PRO A 198 17.75 5.76 -10.05
N GLU A 199 19.01 5.31 -10.07
CA GLU A 199 19.50 4.21 -9.22
C GLU A 199 20.03 4.69 -7.86
N THR A 200 19.71 5.91 -7.48
CA THR A 200 20.07 6.48 -6.18
C THR A 200 19.24 5.88 -5.06
N THR A 201 19.66 6.09 -3.82
CA THR A 201 18.86 5.71 -2.64
C THR A 201 18.04 6.91 -2.19
N ASN A 202 16.72 6.77 -2.28
CA ASN A 202 15.76 7.69 -1.68
C ASN A 202 14.65 6.86 -1.03
N ARG A 203 14.44 7.04 0.28
CA ARG A 203 13.48 6.24 1.04
C ARG A 203 12.06 6.79 1.03
N TYR A 204 11.89 8.01 0.54
CA TYR A 204 10.59 8.70 0.48
C TYR A 204 10.02 8.80 -0.94
N ARG A 205 10.83 8.50 -1.95
CA ARG A 205 10.41 8.57 -3.35
C ARG A 205 10.90 7.34 -4.11
N ALA A 206 10.16 6.99 -5.18
CA ALA A 206 10.53 5.83 -5.98
C ALA A 206 11.88 6.03 -6.70
N THR A 207 12.64 4.96 -6.74
CA THR A 207 13.91 4.81 -7.44
C THR A 207 13.96 3.42 -8.08
N LYS A 208 14.96 3.11 -8.88
CA LYS A 208 15.16 1.73 -9.37
C LYS A 208 15.18 0.71 -8.23
N LYS A 209 15.75 1.09 -7.09
CA LYS A 209 15.84 0.19 -5.91
C LYS A 209 14.48 -0.13 -5.32
N THR A 210 13.54 0.83 -5.29
CA THR A 210 12.16 0.57 -4.86
C THR A 210 11.40 -0.30 -5.86
N VAL A 211 11.66 -0.11 -7.17
CA VAL A 211 11.11 -0.99 -8.22
C VAL A 211 11.62 -2.42 -8.03
N TRP A 212 12.90 -2.62 -7.79
CA TRP A 212 13.46 -3.97 -7.55
C TRP A 212 12.84 -4.63 -6.31
N ALA A 213 12.63 -3.87 -5.23
CA ALA A 213 12.00 -4.40 -4.03
C ALA A 213 10.55 -4.85 -4.29
N LEU A 214 9.78 -4.06 -5.02
CA LEU A 214 8.40 -4.42 -5.36
C LEU A 214 8.36 -5.55 -6.39
N ARG A 215 9.31 -5.62 -7.33
CA ARG A 215 9.46 -6.77 -8.24
C ARG A 215 9.80 -8.06 -7.51
N ALA A 216 10.67 -8.02 -6.51
CA ALA A 216 10.94 -9.20 -5.68
C ALA A 216 9.66 -9.69 -4.98
N ARG A 217 8.86 -8.79 -4.39
CA ARG A 217 7.56 -9.13 -3.78
C ARG A 217 6.57 -9.65 -4.83
N TYR A 218 6.48 -9.00 -5.99
CA TYR A 218 5.62 -9.42 -7.08
C TYR A 218 5.93 -10.85 -7.53
N HIS A 219 7.19 -11.14 -7.84
CA HIS A 219 7.62 -12.47 -8.30
C HIS A 219 7.44 -13.55 -7.22
N LEU A 220 7.59 -13.18 -5.92
CA LEU A 220 7.22 -14.06 -4.81
C LEU A 220 5.74 -14.46 -4.85
N TYR A 221 4.84 -13.49 -5.10
CA TYR A 221 3.39 -13.74 -5.18
C TYR A 221 3.00 -14.55 -6.42
N GLN A 222 3.77 -14.45 -7.52
CA GLN A 222 3.56 -15.22 -8.74
C GLN A 222 4.23 -16.63 -8.71
N GLY A 223 4.98 -16.97 -7.65
CA GLY A 223 5.73 -18.22 -7.59
C GLY A 223 6.92 -18.26 -8.57
N GLU A 224 7.38 -17.12 -9.05
CA GLU A 224 8.50 -16.98 -9.98
C GLU A 224 9.81 -16.86 -9.19
N TRP A 225 10.18 -17.95 -8.53
CA TRP A 225 11.20 -18.00 -7.50
C TRP A 225 12.58 -17.49 -7.95
N ALA A 226 13.01 -17.82 -9.17
CA ALA A 226 14.30 -17.35 -9.70
C ALA A 226 14.35 -15.83 -9.88
N LEU A 227 13.24 -15.21 -10.28
CA LEU A 227 13.12 -13.76 -10.42
C LEU A 227 13.03 -13.09 -9.05
N ALA A 228 12.27 -13.67 -8.11
CA ALA A 228 12.21 -13.19 -6.73
C ALA A 228 13.59 -13.16 -6.07
N GLU A 229 14.39 -14.26 -6.22
CA GLU A 229 15.78 -14.33 -5.76
C GLU A 229 16.65 -13.26 -6.42
N THR A 230 16.52 -13.07 -7.74
CA THR A 230 17.33 -12.12 -8.52
C THR A 230 17.11 -10.68 -8.04
N TYR A 231 15.85 -10.25 -7.92
CA TYR A 231 15.55 -8.87 -7.53
C TYR A 231 15.86 -8.59 -6.06
N ALA A 232 15.58 -9.51 -5.16
CA ALA A 232 15.96 -9.38 -3.75
C ALA A 232 17.50 -9.32 -3.59
N SER A 233 18.26 -10.08 -4.39
CA SER A 233 19.73 -10.09 -4.35
C SER A 233 20.36 -8.76 -4.74
N LYS A 234 19.75 -7.99 -5.67
CA LYS A 234 20.22 -6.64 -6.02
C LYS A 234 20.24 -5.71 -4.82
N LEU A 235 19.23 -5.82 -3.93
CA LEU A 235 19.09 -4.97 -2.74
C LEU A 235 19.98 -5.44 -1.59
N ILE A 236 20.02 -6.74 -1.35
CA ILE A 236 20.86 -7.33 -0.29
C ILE A 236 22.34 -7.14 -0.62
N GLY A 237 22.71 -7.13 -1.90
CA GLY A 237 24.09 -6.86 -2.36
C GLY A 237 24.52 -5.40 -2.17
N ASP A 238 23.58 -4.46 -2.01
CA ASP A 238 23.87 -3.04 -1.75
C ASP A 238 23.91 -2.75 -0.24
N ALA A 239 24.90 -3.34 0.44
CA ALA A 239 25.08 -3.21 1.88
C ALA A 239 25.43 -1.77 2.33
N THR A 240 25.80 -0.88 1.41
CA THR A 240 26.01 0.53 1.72
C THR A 240 24.72 1.30 1.85
N ALA A 241 23.70 0.92 1.07
CA ALA A 241 22.39 1.55 1.10
C ALA A 241 21.43 0.90 2.11
N PHE A 242 21.47 -0.44 2.23
CA PHE A 242 20.48 -1.20 3.00
C PHE A 242 21.12 -2.18 3.97
N GLN A 243 20.65 -2.17 5.21
CA GLN A 243 21.15 -3.03 6.28
C GLN A 243 20.01 -3.43 7.22
N LEU A 244 20.11 -4.64 7.76
CA LEU A 244 19.30 -5.05 8.92
C LEU A 244 19.78 -4.25 10.15
N VAL A 245 19.06 -3.21 10.52
CA VAL A 245 19.43 -2.27 11.60
C VAL A 245 19.41 -2.98 12.95
N LYS A 246 20.44 -2.74 13.76
CA LYS A 246 20.62 -3.33 15.10
C LYS A 246 20.69 -2.25 16.17
N PRO A 247 20.08 -2.47 17.37
CA PRO A 247 19.12 -3.53 17.68
C PRO A 247 17.84 -3.40 16.85
N TYR A 248 16.96 -4.41 16.89
CA TYR A 248 15.71 -4.41 16.13
C TYR A 248 14.89 -3.12 16.28
N SER A 249 14.74 -2.61 17.51
CA SER A 249 13.99 -1.38 17.80
C SER A 249 14.59 -0.11 17.22
N ALA A 250 15.84 -0.14 16.73
CA ALA A 250 16.51 1.07 16.26
C ALA A 250 15.90 1.61 14.96
N PHE A 251 15.29 0.76 14.12
CA PHE A 251 14.68 1.25 12.88
C PHE A 251 13.38 2.05 13.12
N PHE A 252 12.67 1.81 14.23
CA PHE A 252 11.47 2.55 14.63
C PHE A 252 11.65 3.39 15.91
N ALA A 253 12.89 3.58 16.36
CA ALA A 253 13.19 4.46 17.50
C ALA A 253 12.64 5.89 17.28
N ASN A 254 12.42 6.64 18.35
CA ASN A 254 11.72 7.92 18.31
C ASN A 254 12.29 8.92 17.28
N ASN A 255 13.59 8.90 17.04
CA ASN A 255 14.27 9.79 16.10
C ASN A 255 14.65 9.09 14.79
N ALA A 256 14.27 7.83 14.59
CA ALA A 256 14.63 7.06 13.42
C ALA A 256 13.80 7.49 12.22
N VAL A 257 14.45 8.02 11.19
CA VAL A 257 13.84 8.38 9.91
C VAL A 257 14.74 7.89 8.78
N ALA A 258 14.15 7.36 7.72
CA ALA A 258 14.88 6.92 6.54
C ALA A 258 16.09 6.04 6.89
N THR A 259 15.93 5.09 7.81
CA THR A 259 17.04 4.23 8.25
C THR A 259 17.49 3.28 7.14
N ALA A 260 18.66 2.64 7.31
CA ALA A 260 19.15 1.62 6.36
C ALA A 260 18.24 0.38 6.28
N GLU A 261 17.32 0.19 7.22
CA GLU A 261 16.27 -0.84 7.18
C GLU A 261 15.23 -0.56 6.11
N SER A 262 14.91 0.71 5.85
CA SER A 262 13.85 1.12 4.94
C SER A 262 14.33 1.21 3.49
N ILE A 263 13.62 0.59 2.56
CA ILE A 263 13.78 0.77 1.12
C ILE A 263 12.82 1.84 0.63
N PHE A 264 11.58 1.77 1.11
CA PHE A 264 10.55 2.78 0.85
C PHE A 264 9.62 2.92 2.06
N GLU A 265 9.45 4.13 2.54
CA GLU A 265 8.57 4.49 3.64
C GLU A 265 7.83 5.80 3.35
N LEU A 266 6.67 5.95 3.93
CA LEU A 266 5.88 7.17 3.85
C LEU A 266 6.06 7.97 5.14
N SER A 267 6.53 9.19 5.00
CA SER A 267 6.78 10.08 6.14
C SER A 267 5.54 10.85 6.54
N TYR A 268 5.44 11.13 7.84
CA TYR A 268 4.41 11.96 8.44
C TYR A 268 5.05 13.12 9.21
N SER A 269 4.27 14.17 9.48
CA SER A 269 4.70 15.37 10.18
C SER A 269 3.70 15.73 11.28
N SER A 270 4.02 16.71 12.11
CA SER A 270 3.10 17.21 13.13
C SER A 270 1.78 17.78 12.58
N THR A 271 1.81 18.25 11.34
CA THR A 271 0.63 18.78 10.63
C THR A 271 -0.07 17.74 9.77
N TYR A 272 0.57 16.60 9.54
CA TYR A 272 0.04 15.47 8.81
C TYR A 272 0.47 14.17 9.47
N THR A 273 -0.34 13.68 10.37
CA THR A 273 -0.10 12.48 11.17
C THR A 273 -0.74 11.25 10.53
N ASN A 274 -0.25 10.04 10.89
CA ASN A 274 -0.93 8.79 10.57
C ASN A 274 -2.00 8.44 11.62
N GLY A 275 -2.95 7.58 11.22
CA GLY A 275 -4.00 7.11 12.11
C GLY A 275 -3.59 5.95 13.04
N HIS A 276 -2.44 5.30 12.80
CA HIS A 276 -2.05 4.05 13.50
C HIS A 276 -1.87 4.25 15.00
N ARG A 277 -1.15 5.30 15.39
CA ARG A 277 -0.84 5.56 16.79
C ARG A 277 -2.09 5.57 17.68
N ASN A 278 -3.13 6.26 17.23
CA ASN A 278 -4.39 6.35 18.00
C ASN A 278 -5.01 4.97 18.26
N GLN A 279 -4.91 4.05 17.31
CA GLN A 279 -5.51 2.72 17.42
C GLN A 279 -4.71 1.79 18.34
N TRP A 280 -3.38 1.90 18.31
CA TRP A 280 -2.48 1.01 19.08
C TRP A 280 -2.19 1.49 20.48
N GLN A 281 -2.03 2.81 20.70
CA GLN A 281 -1.61 3.34 21.99
C GLN A 281 -2.76 3.39 23.02
N PRO A 282 -2.46 3.14 24.31
CA PRO A 282 -3.48 3.21 25.36
C PRO A 282 -3.88 4.65 25.69
N PRO A 283 -5.00 4.87 26.42
CA PRO A 283 -5.43 6.20 26.87
C PRO A 283 -4.36 6.97 27.65
N ALA A 284 -3.53 6.29 28.43
CA ALA A 284 -2.41 6.90 29.15
C ALA A 284 -1.38 7.56 28.20
N ASN A 285 -1.31 7.13 26.94
CA ASN A 285 -0.50 7.68 25.88
C ASN A 285 -1.33 8.52 24.90
N ASN A 286 -2.54 8.97 25.26
CA ASN A 286 -3.49 9.68 24.40
C ASN A 286 -3.87 8.90 23.13
N GLY A 287 -4.05 7.59 23.22
CA GLY A 287 -4.60 6.72 22.20
C GLY A 287 -5.90 6.08 22.66
N THR A 288 -6.45 5.17 21.86
CA THR A 288 -7.72 4.47 22.17
C THR A 288 -7.54 2.97 22.40
N ARG A 289 -6.37 2.42 22.07
CA ARG A 289 -6.05 0.98 22.17
C ARG A 289 -7.19 0.12 21.60
N GLN A 290 -7.70 0.48 20.43
CA GLN A 290 -8.75 -0.29 19.76
C GLN A 290 -8.19 -1.63 19.25
N TRP A 291 -6.90 -1.64 18.90
CA TRP A 291 -6.15 -2.83 18.50
C TRP A 291 -5.12 -3.17 19.56
N ALA A 292 -5.01 -4.46 19.84
CA ALA A 292 -4.02 -4.96 20.79
C ALA A 292 -3.39 -6.26 20.26
N PRO A 293 -2.13 -6.54 20.59
CA PRO A 293 -1.60 -7.88 20.38
C PRO A 293 -2.45 -8.87 21.19
N ASN A 294 -2.75 -10.04 20.61
CA ASN A 294 -3.43 -11.09 21.37
C ASN A 294 -2.43 -11.85 22.27
N ASP A 295 -2.94 -12.62 23.21
CA ASP A 295 -2.11 -13.30 24.21
C ASP A 295 -1.14 -14.32 23.58
N VAL A 296 -1.53 -14.99 22.50
CA VAL A 296 -0.66 -15.92 21.76
C VAL A 296 0.53 -15.19 21.19
N PHE A 297 0.30 -14.07 20.49
CA PHE A 297 1.39 -13.26 19.94
C PHE A 297 2.26 -12.65 21.03
N VAL A 298 1.67 -12.18 22.13
CA VAL A 298 2.42 -11.67 23.29
C VAL A 298 3.35 -12.74 23.86
N GLY A 299 2.87 -13.98 23.97
CA GLY A 299 3.71 -15.11 24.39
C GLY A 299 4.87 -15.34 23.44
N LEU A 300 4.61 -15.40 22.13
CA LEU A 300 5.64 -15.60 21.10
C LEU A 300 6.69 -14.49 21.06
N VAL A 301 6.26 -13.24 21.08
CA VAL A 301 7.19 -12.09 20.92
C VAL A 301 8.05 -11.85 22.16
N ASN A 302 7.58 -12.27 23.35
CA ASN A 302 8.33 -12.18 24.61
C ASN A 302 9.16 -13.45 24.92
N ASP A 303 8.99 -14.53 24.17
CA ASP A 303 9.87 -15.70 24.27
C ASP A 303 11.24 -15.35 23.67
N ALA A 304 12.29 -15.46 24.50
CA ALA A 304 13.64 -15.10 24.11
C ALA A 304 14.19 -15.96 22.95
N THR A 305 13.64 -17.15 22.70
CA THR A 305 14.07 -18.07 21.63
C THR A 305 13.27 -17.89 20.34
N ILE A 306 12.14 -17.18 20.39
CA ILE A 306 11.23 -16.95 19.27
C ILE A 306 11.19 -15.47 18.87
N GLY A 307 10.90 -14.59 19.81
CA GLY A 307 10.79 -13.14 19.60
C GLY A 307 12.15 -12.43 19.64
N GLY A 308 13.00 -12.81 20.59
CA GLY A 308 14.27 -12.15 20.82
C GLY A 308 14.10 -10.65 21.09
N ASN A 309 14.90 -9.80 20.43
CA ASN A 309 14.84 -8.34 20.58
C ASN A 309 13.55 -7.72 20.02
N ARG A 310 12.67 -8.49 19.38
CA ARG A 310 11.37 -8.04 18.86
C ARG A 310 10.29 -7.91 19.95
N SER A 311 10.59 -8.32 21.19
CA SER A 311 9.74 -8.01 22.35
C SER A 311 9.45 -6.51 22.49
N THR A 312 10.29 -5.64 21.93
CA THR A 312 10.08 -4.19 21.85
C THR A 312 8.87 -3.77 21.01
N LEU A 313 8.31 -4.67 20.17
CA LEU A 313 7.06 -4.42 19.43
C LEU A 313 5.83 -4.31 20.32
N VAL A 314 5.91 -4.78 21.54
CA VAL A 314 4.79 -4.72 22.50
C VAL A 314 5.24 -4.01 23.78
N ALA A 315 4.28 -3.34 24.42
CA ALA A 315 4.48 -2.76 25.73
C ALA A 315 3.23 -2.97 26.59
N LYS A 316 3.34 -2.73 27.89
CA LYS A 316 2.29 -3.03 28.85
C LYS A 316 1.93 -1.79 29.67
N THR A 317 0.64 -1.54 29.88
CA THR A 317 0.18 -0.46 30.77
C THR A 317 0.42 -0.84 32.24
N THR A 318 0.30 0.14 33.14
CA THR A 318 0.36 -0.10 34.60
C THR A 318 -0.76 -1.03 35.09
N GLN A 319 -1.89 -1.09 34.35
CA GLN A 319 -3.01 -2.00 34.61
C GLN A 319 -2.81 -3.41 34.03
N GLY A 320 -1.67 -3.65 33.38
CA GLY A 320 -1.36 -4.95 32.83
C GLY A 320 -1.86 -5.21 31.40
N LEU A 321 -2.38 -4.21 30.68
CA LEU A 321 -2.89 -4.35 29.33
C LEU A 321 -1.79 -4.22 28.28
N TRP A 322 -1.62 -5.20 27.42
CA TRP A 322 -0.68 -5.16 26.31
C TRP A 322 -1.15 -4.25 25.16
N TYR A 323 -0.23 -3.56 24.51
CA TYR A 323 -0.47 -2.73 23.33
C TYR A 323 0.69 -2.81 22.34
N GLY A 324 0.41 -2.51 21.06
CA GLY A 324 1.44 -2.49 20.02
C GLY A 324 2.29 -1.22 20.10
N ASN A 325 3.60 -1.35 19.89
CA ASN A 325 4.57 -0.28 20.11
C ASN A 325 5.40 0.05 18.85
N LEU A 326 4.96 -0.34 17.66
CA LEU A 326 5.58 0.08 16.41
C LEU A 326 5.22 1.53 16.07
N TYR A 327 3.96 1.93 16.33
CA TYR A 327 3.42 3.27 16.10
C TYR A 327 3.16 3.96 17.44
N TYR A 328 4.14 4.71 17.95
CA TYR A 328 4.05 5.27 19.30
C TYR A 328 4.45 6.74 19.44
N ARG A 329 5.07 7.34 18.41
CA ARG A 329 5.57 8.73 18.47
C ARG A 329 4.43 9.72 18.71
N SER A 330 4.69 10.73 19.50
CA SER A 330 3.74 11.82 19.75
C SER A 330 4.37 13.15 19.29
N PRO A 331 3.77 13.85 18.32
CA PRO A 331 2.58 13.47 17.55
C PRO A 331 2.81 12.21 16.67
N ALA A 332 1.75 11.65 16.08
CA ALA A 332 1.78 10.40 15.32
C ALA A 332 2.57 10.54 13.99
N THR A 333 3.89 10.59 14.09
CA THR A 333 4.85 10.79 12.99
C THR A 333 5.66 9.54 12.65
N ASP A 334 5.29 8.38 13.22
CA ASP A 334 5.89 7.11 12.83
C ASP A 334 5.70 6.89 11.33
N PRO A 335 6.74 6.52 10.56
CA PRO A 335 6.58 6.27 9.13
C PRO A 335 5.73 5.00 8.87
N ALA A 336 5.02 4.97 7.75
CA ALA A 336 4.45 3.74 7.23
C ALA A 336 5.52 3.03 6.41
N TYR A 337 5.98 1.88 6.88
CA TYR A 337 6.96 1.06 6.18
C TYR A 337 6.28 0.28 5.05
N VAL A 338 6.65 0.57 3.79
CA VAL A 338 6.08 -0.07 2.61
C VAL A 338 6.97 -1.23 2.14
N LEU A 339 8.29 -0.99 2.07
CA LEU A 339 9.30 -1.95 1.64
C LEU A 339 10.50 -1.86 2.59
N ARG A 340 10.86 -2.98 3.23
CA ARG A 340 12.03 -3.08 4.13
C ARG A 340 13.03 -4.13 3.65
N ILE A 341 14.30 -3.93 3.99
CA ILE A 341 15.36 -4.88 3.62
C ILE A 341 15.15 -6.27 4.27
N ALA A 342 14.58 -6.33 5.49
CA ALA A 342 14.24 -7.61 6.13
C ALA A 342 13.30 -8.45 5.28
N GLU A 343 12.35 -7.80 4.58
CA GLU A 343 11.48 -8.50 3.66
C GLU A 343 12.25 -9.10 2.48
N GLN A 344 13.23 -8.40 1.94
CA GLN A 344 14.04 -8.89 0.83
C GLN A 344 14.85 -10.13 1.21
N TYR A 345 15.40 -10.18 2.43
CA TYR A 345 16.02 -11.37 2.97
C TYR A 345 15.04 -12.55 3.04
N LEU A 346 13.84 -12.33 3.57
CA LEU A 346 12.84 -13.40 3.72
C LEU A 346 12.16 -13.80 2.41
N ILE A 347 12.04 -12.89 1.43
CA ILE A 347 11.67 -13.22 0.05
C ILE A 347 12.73 -14.13 -0.57
N ARG A 348 14.01 -13.76 -0.46
CA ARG A 348 15.11 -14.55 -1.03
C ARG A 348 15.26 -15.90 -0.35
N ALA A 349 15.07 -15.96 0.97
CA ALA A 349 15.05 -17.21 1.72
C ALA A 349 13.96 -18.17 1.21
N GLU A 350 12.73 -17.67 1.05
CA GLU A 350 11.61 -18.47 0.56
C GLU A 350 11.85 -18.92 -0.89
N ALA A 351 12.26 -18.01 -1.77
CA ALA A 351 12.58 -18.33 -3.16
C ALA A 351 13.67 -19.41 -3.27
N ARG A 352 14.74 -19.30 -2.48
CA ARG A 352 15.83 -20.29 -2.42
C ARG A 352 15.37 -21.63 -1.87
N ALA A 353 14.53 -21.63 -0.83
CA ALA A 353 13.92 -22.86 -0.31
C ALA A 353 13.08 -23.56 -1.39
N GLN A 354 12.27 -22.81 -2.13
CA GLN A 354 11.48 -23.36 -3.24
C GLN A 354 12.33 -23.89 -4.40
N LEU A 355 13.50 -23.28 -4.64
CA LEU A 355 14.48 -23.73 -5.62
C LEU A 355 15.41 -24.83 -5.08
N THR A 356 15.12 -25.41 -3.92
CA THR A 356 15.94 -26.44 -3.24
C THR A 356 17.36 -26.00 -2.86
N LYS A 357 17.64 -24.69 -2.85
CA LYS A 357 18.91 -24.09 -2.38
C LYS A 357 18.86 -23.93 -0.85
N LEU A 358 18.75 -25.02 -0.10
CA LEU A 358 18.38 -25.02 1.32
C LEU A 358 19.41 -24.30 2.20
N THR A 359 20.70 -24.48 1.95
CA THR A 359 21.77 -23.81 2.70
C THR A 359 21.71 -22.29 2.54
N ASP A 360 21.48 -21.83 1.32
CA ASP A 360 21.40 -20.41 1.03
C ASP A 360 20.11 -19.79 1.62
N ALA A 361 19.00 -20.56 1.61
CA ALA A 361 17.74 -20.17 2.25
C ALA A 361 17.94 -19.97 3.77
N LEU A 362 18.61 -20.89 4.43
CA LEU A 362 18.95 -20.79 5.86
C LEU A 362 19.88 -19.60 6.15
N THR A 363 20.83 -19.31 5.27
CA THR A 363 21.71 -18.14 5.41
C THR A 363 20.91 -16.85 5.49
N ASP A 364 19.94 -16.66 4.60
CA ASP A 364 19.09 -15.47 4.58
C ASP A 364 18.12 -15.41 5.78
N LEU A 365 17.48 -16.52 6.12
CA LEU A 365 16.64 -16.64 7.31
C LEU A 365 17.44 -16.29 8.58
N ASN A 366 18.63 -16.85 8.72
CA ASN A 366 19.50 -16.66 9.88
C ASN A 366 20.07 -15.24 9.98
N ALA A 367 20.19 -14.51 8.86
CA ALA A 367 20.54 -13.09 8.89
C ALA A 367 19.49 -12.28 9.65
N VAL A 368 18.19 -12.51 9.39
CA VAL A 368 17.08 -11.84 10.09
C VAL A 368 17.01 -12.30 11.55
N ARG A 369 17.13 -13.59 11.82
CA ARG A 369 17.15 -14.16 13.17
C ARG A 369 18.29 -13.59 14.03
N SER A 370 19.49 -13.56 13.47
CA SER A 370 20.68 -12.99 14.15
C SER A 370 20.48 -11.50 14.48
N ARG A 371 19.85 -10.72 13.59
CA ARG A 371 19.51 -9.32 13.86
C ARG A 371 18.59 -9.20 15.07
N ALA A 372 17.63 -10.13 15.22
CA ALA A 372 16.72 -10.19 16.37
C ALA A 372 17.37 -10.79 17.63
N GLY A 373 18.66 -11.16 17.59
CA GLY A 373 19.36 -11.77 18.73
C GLY A 373 19.05 -13.25 18.92
N LEU A 374 18.52 -13.93 17.90
CA LEU A 374 18.16 -15.35 17.95
C LEU A 374 19.28 -16.24 17.43
N THR A 375 19.33 -17.46 17.92
CA THR A 375 20.19 -18.53 17.38
C THR A 375 19.76 -18.93 15.97
N ALA A 376 20.66 -19.54 15.20
CA ALA A 376 20.36 -20.07 13.90
C ALA A 376 19.22 -21.11 13.95
N SER A 377 18.42 -21.15 12.87
CA SER A 377 17.38 -22.17 12.70
C SER A 377 17.99 -23.55 12.57
N THR A 378 17.37 -24.56 13.18
CA THR A 378 17.72 -25.96 13.07
C THR A 378 16.94 -26.71 11.99
N ALA A 379 16.08 -25.99 11.23
CA ALA A 379 15.33 -26.56 10.10
C ALA A 379 16.28 -27.15 9.06
N SER A 380 15.95 -28.32 8.52
CA SER A 380 16.83 -29.04 7.61
C SER A 380 16.16 -29.50 6.32
N THR A 381 14.85 -29.72 6.33
CA THR A 381 14.08 -30.03 5.13
C THR A 381 13.48 -28.78 4.50
N GLN A 382 13.15 -28.87 3.21
CA GLN A 382 12.47 -27.76 2.52
C GLN A 382 11.19 -27.30 3.26
N GLY A 383 10.35 -28.25 3.69
CA GLY A 383 9.12 -27.96 4.42
C GLY A 383 9.36 -27.26 5.75
N ASP A 384 10.34 -27.72 6.53
CA ASP A 384 10.68 -27.11 7.81
C ASP A 384 11.26 -25.70 7.62
N ILE A 385 12.07 -25.49 6.59
CA ILE A 385 12.65 -24.17 6.27
C ILE A 385 11.54 -23.19 5.85
N LEU A 386 10.61 -23.62 5.00
CA LEU A 386 9.45 -22.78 4.60
C LEU A 386 8.58 -22.42 5.80
N LEU A 387 8.34 -23.37 6.70
CA LEU A 387 7.60 -23.09 7.95
C LEU A 387 8.39 -22.16 8.88
N ALA A 388 9.69 -22.32 8.98
CA ALA A 388 10.55 -21.41 9.76
C ALA A 388 10.53 -19.99 9.19
N ILE A 389 10.52 -19.82 7.87
CA ILE A 389 10.39 -18.53 7.20
C ILE A 389 9.00 -17.92 7.46
N GLU A 390 7.92 -18.72 7.37
CA GLU A 390 6.56 -18.25 7.69
C GLU A 390 6.49 -17.71 9.14
N ASN A 391 7.05 -18.44 10.10
CA ASN A 391 7.08 -18.05 11.49
C ASN A 391 7.94 -16.80 11.75
N GLU A 392 9.07 -16.70 11.06
CA GLU A 392 9.94 -15.51 11.14
C GLU A 392 9.22 -14.27 10.59
N ARG A 393 8.56 -14.38 9.41
CA ARG A 393 7.77 -13.31 8.82
C ARG A 393 6.61 -12.87 9.73
N ARG A 394 5.96 -13.82 10.42
CA ARG A 394 4.86 -13.53 11.36
C ARG A 394 5.26 -12.54 12.45
N ILE A 395 6.46 -12.68 13.01
CA ILE A 395 6.92 -11.85 14.12
C ILE A 395 7.64 -10.60 13.59
N GLU A 396 8.45 -10.75 12.54
CA GLU A 396 9.20 -9.67 11.93
C GLU A 396 8.30 -8.52 11.42
N PHE A 397 7.15 -8.87 10.86
CA PHE A 397 6.19 -7.92 10.25
C PHE A 397 4.85 -7.85 11.00
N ALA A 398 4.85 -8.08 12.31
CA ALA A 398 3.63 -8.32 13.09
C ALA A 398 2.55 -7.23 12.95
N PHE A 399 2.94 -5.96 12.81
CA PHE A 399 2.04 -4.80 12.71
C PHE A 399 2.19 -4.08 11.36
N GLU A 400 2.65 -4.80 10.34
CA GLU A 400 2.74 -4.38 8.94
C GLU A 400 1.79 -5.24 8.08
N PRO A 401 1.41 -4.82 6.86
CA PRO A 401 0.35 -5.49 6.09
C PRO A 401 0.86 -6.76 5.37
N HIS A 402 1.36 -7.75 6.12
CA HIS A 402 1.94 -8.98 5.58
C HIS A 402 1.17 -10.25 5.95
N ARG A 403 0.84 -10.45 7.23
CA ARG A 403 0.45 -11.76 7.75
C ARG A 403 -0.75 -12.40 7.03
N TRP A 404 -1.85 -11.67 6.84
CA TRP A 404 -3.01 -12.17 6.11
C TRP A 404 -2.65 -12.57 4.68
N PHE A 405 -2.00 -11.66 3.97
CA PHE A 405 -1.63 -11.89 2.58
C PHE A 405 -0.62 -13.04 2.41
N ASP A 406 0.29 -13.23 3.37
CA ASP A 406 1.21 -14.37 3.39
C ASP A 406 0.43 -15.69 3.54
N LEU A 407 -0.50 -15.76 4.48
CA LEU A 407 -1.31 -16.97 4.71
C LEU A 407 -2.21 -17.32 3.51
N VAL A 408 -2.72 -16.29 2.82
CA VAL A 408 -3.54 -16.49 1.61
C VAL A 408 -2.68 -17.00 0.45
N ARG A 409 -1.57 -16.31 0.11
CA ARG A 409 -0.72 -16.69 -1.02
C ARG A 409 -0.07 -18.07 -0.87
N THR A 410 0.21 -18.50 0.36
CA THR A 410 0.77 -19.82 0.67
C THR A 410 -0.29 -20.90 0.92
N ASN A 411 -1.58 -20.54 0.76
CA ASN A 411 -2.73 -21.42 1.04
C ASN A 411 -2.74 -21.99 2.48
N ARG A 412 -2.23 -21.20 3.44
CA ARG A 412 -2.12 -21.57 4.85
C ARG A 412 -3.27 -21.05 5.73
N ALA A 413 -4.12 -20.14 5.20
CA ALA A 413 -5.20 -19.51 5.96
C ALA A 413 -6.18 -20.53 6.58
N ALA A 414 -6.51 -21.62 5.87
CA ALA A 414 -7.36 -22.67 6.41
C ALA A 414 -6.72 -23.37 7.64
N GLY A 415 -5.45 -23.73 7.54
CA GLY A 415 -4.76 -24.46 8.62
C GLY A 415 -4.40 -23.60 9.83
N VAL A 416 -4.16 -22.30 9.63
CA VAL A 416 -3.70 -21.38 10.70
C VAL A 416 -4.87 -20.62 11.33
N LEU A 417 -5.82 -20.15 10.51
CA LEU A 417 -6.92 -19.28 10.93
C LEU A 417 -8.29 -19.98 10.93
N GLY A 418 -8.37 -21.21 10.44
CA GLY A 418 -9.64 -21.91 10.28
C GLY A 418 -10.52 -21.38 9.12
N VAL A 419 -9.98 -20.54 8.25
CA VAL A 419 -10.71 -19.97 7.10
C VAL A 419 -10.69 -21.00 5.96
N THR A 420 -11.66 -21.93 5.97
CA THR A 420 -11.73 -23.02 4.99
C THR A 420 -12.39 -22.60 3.68
N ASP A 421 -13.27 -21.60 3.71
CA ASP A 421 -13.89 -21.04 2.50
C ASP A 421 -12.89 -20.12 1.76
N LYS A 422 -12.38 -20.59 0.62
CA LYS A 422 -11.43 -19.83 -0.20
C LYS A 422 -12.02 -18.56 -0.82
N ASN A 423 -13.36 -18.44 -0.92
CA ASN A 423 -13.97 -17.20 -1.37
C ASN A 423 -13.69 -16.04 -0.40
N LYS A 424 -13.42 -16.36 0.87
CA LYS A 424 -13.02 -15.37 1.91
C LYS A 424 -11.55 -14.94 1.84
N TYR A 425 -10.75 -15.50 0.93
CA TYR A 425 -9.36 -15.10 0.72
C TYR A 425 -9.22 -13.75 0.04
N VAL A 426 -10.27 -13.28 -0.61
CA VAL A 426 -10.41 -11.93 -1.13
C VAL A 426 -11.57 -11.21 -0.42
N LEU A 427 -11.51 -9.89 -0.37
CA LEU A 427 -12.58 -9.08 0.20
C LEU A 427 -13.71 -8.84 -0.82
N PRO A 428 -14.94 -8.57 -0.35
CA PRO A 428 -16.01 -8.18 -1.26
C PRO A 428 -15.71 -6.83 -1.91
N VAL A 429 -16.11 -6.67 -3.18
CA VAL A 429 -16.15 -5.36 -3.81
C VAL A 429 -17.14 -4.50 -3.02
N PRO A 430 -16.82 -3.22 -2.71
CA PRO A 430 -17.73 -2.37 -1.94
C PRO A 430 -19.11 -2.26 -2.60
N ALA A 431 -20.18 -2.46 -1.82
CA ALA A 431 -21.54 -2.47 -2.34
C ALA A 431 -21.93 -1.19 -3.10
N GLY A 432 -21.40 -0.04 -2.66
CA GLY A 432 -21.63 1.24 -3.35
C GLY A 432 -21.09 1.26 -4.77
N GLU A 433 -19.93 0.64 -5.02
CA GLU A 433 -19.32 0.58 -6.36
C GLU A 433 -20.14 -0.30 -7.30
N VAL A 434 -20.60 -1.47 -6.84
CA VAL A 434 -21.47 -2.39 -7.63
C VAL A 434 -22.83 -1.76 -7.93
N LEU A 435 -23.36 -0.91 -7.02
CA LEU A 435 -24.62 -0.22 -7.24
C LEU A 435 -24.52 0.90 -8.29
N ILE A 436 -23.36 1.59 -8.33
CA ILE A 436 -23.09 2.67 -9.29
C ILE A 436 -22.77 2.13 -10.68
N ASP A 437 -21.96 1.08 -10.75
CA ASP A 437 -21.55 0.46 -12.01
C ASP A 437 -21.91 -1.02 -12.00
N ARG A 438 -22.98 -1.38 -12.72
CA ARG A 438 -23.47 -2.76 -12.81
C ARG A 438 -22.57 -3.69 -13.65
N SER A 439 -21.61 -3.16 -14.38
CA SER A 439 -20.57 -3.95 -15.05
C SER A 439 -19.51 -4.47 -14.08
N LEU A 440 -19.47 -3.93 -12.85
CA LEU A 440 -18.57 -4.36 -11.80
C LEU A 440 -19.19 -5.53 -11.01
N GLU A 441 -18.77 -6.75 -11.32
CA GLU A 441 -19.25 -7.95 -10.65
C GLU A 441 -18.70 -8.10 -9.22
N GLN A 442 -19.51 -8.64 -8.32
CA GLN A 442 -19.12 -8.97 -6.96
C GLN A 442 -18.20 -10.20 -6.93
N ASN A 443 -17.33 -10.30 -5.92
CA ASN A 443 -16.59 -11.53 -5.63
C ASN A 443 -17.54 -12.65 -5.23
N PHE A 444 -17.27 -13.87 -5.72
CA PHE A 444 -18.07 -15.03 -5.38
C PHE A 444 -18.09 -15.26 -3.85
N GLY A 445 -19.25 -15.58 -3.30
CA GLY A 445 -19.44 -15.79 -1.86
C GLY A 445 -19.84 -14.52 -1.05
N TYR A 446 -20.16 -13.41 -1.75
CA TYR A 446 -20.60 -12.15 -1.14
C TYR A 446 -21.89 -11.61 -1.75
#